data_3a30496422fef3a4914aa209294a9b0e
#
_entry.id   3a30496422fef3a4914aa209294a9b0e
#
_cell.length_a   1.000
_cell.length_b   1.000
_cell.length_c   1.000
_cell.angle_alpha   90.00
_cell.angle_beta   90.00
_cell.angle_gamma   90.00
#
_symmetry.space_group_name_H-M   'P 1'
#
loop_
_entity.id
_entity.type
_entity.pdbx_description
1 polymer ?
#
loop_
_entity_poly.entity_id
_entity_poly.type
_entity_poly.pdbx_seq_one_letter_code
_entity_poly.pdbx_strand_id
1 'polypeptide(L)'
;MSEHKERKTLEERHQMSDLERLRHSCAHVLATAICRLWPDAQLAGGPAVDNGFYYDVELDHRISTEDFERIEEEMKKVVKENQPFQKEVISRAEAMKMAESGELGALGPRNTPSQFKIDLLNDIPEDEEISLYRNGDFTDLCAGPHVGRTGNCKAFKVMSVASAFYKGDKNRPMLQRIYGTCFPNRTQLDEHLERLEEARRRDHRKLGRE
;
A
#
# COMPACT_ATOMS: atom_id res chain seq x y z
N MET A 1 -2.62 11.80 -19.53
CA MET A 1 -1.19 11.59 -19.28
C MET A 1 -1.04 11.53 -17.77
N SER A 2 -1.00 10.33 -17.17
CA SER A 2 -0.72 10.18 -15.75
C SER A 2 0.79 10.35 -15.58
N GLU A 3 1.19 11.46 -14.97
CA GLU A 3 2.55 11.63 -14.52
C GLU A 3 2.94 10.46 -13.63
N HIS A 4 3.95 9.71 -14.06
CA HIS A 4 4.68 8.84 -13.16
C HIS A 4 5.23 9.75 -12.06
N LYS A 5 4.60 9.71 -10.89
CA LYS A 5 5.14 10.41 -9.74
C LYS A 5 6.46 9.71 -9.41
N GLU A 6 7.55 10.38 -9.73
CA GLU A 6 8.89 9.95 -9.37
C GLU A 6 8.93 9.59 -7.88
N ARG A 7 9.76 8.61 -7.56
CA ARG A 7 10.00 8.18 -6.17
C ARG A 7 10.31 9.40 -5.30
N LYS A 8 9.56 9.60 -4.22
CA LYS A 8 9.81 10.70 -3.27
C LYS A 8 11.26 10.64 -2.80
N THR A 9 11.96 11.76 -2.83
CA THR A 9 13.29 11.93 -2.29
C THR A 9 13.29 11.75 -0.76
N LEU A 10 14.46 11.54 -0.15
CA LEU A 10 14.56 11.45 1.32
C LEU A 10 14.08 12.74 1.99
N GLU A 11 14.33 13.90 1.39
CA GLU A 11 13.90 15.19 1.90
C GLU A 11 12.37 15.34 1.87
N GLU A 12 11.72 15.00 0.76
CA GLU A 12 10.26 14.98 0.66
C GLU A 12 9.61 14.01 1.65
N ARG A 13 10.28 12.89 1.97
CA ARG A 13 9.82 11.93 2.97
C ARG A 13 9.89 12.48 4.39
N HIS A 14 10.95 13.23 4.73
CA HIS A 14 11.06 13.90 6.02
C HIS A 14 9.99 14.98 6.22
N GLN A 15 9.45 15.54 5.14
CA GLN A 15 8.40 16.57 5.16
C GLN A 15 6.98 15.98 5.14
N MET A 16 6.81 14.65 5.15
CA MET A 16 5.48 14.02 5.18
C MET A 16 4.70 14.45 6.43
N SER A 17 3.46 14.90 6.20
CA SER A 17 2.51 15.20 7.28
C SER A 17 2.13 13.93 8.06
N ASP A 18 1.58 14.11 9.26
CA ASP A 18 1.09 12.99 10.07
C ASP A 18 0.00 12.19 9.35
N LEU A 19 -0.84 12.86 8.56
CA LEU A 19 -1.87 12.21 7.75
C LEU A 19 -1.26 11.38 6.60
N GLU A 20 -0.24 11.87 5.93
CA GLU A 20 0.47 11.11 4.90
C GLU A 20 1.17 9.88 5.49
N ARG A 21 1.83 10.01 6.67
CA ARG A 21 2.42 8.87 7.38
C ARG A 21 1.37 7.84 7.76
N LEU A 22 0.22 8.29 8.25
CA LEU A 22 -0.89 7.41 8.60
C LEU A 22 -1.39 6.65 7.37
N ARG A 23 -1.59 7.33 6.24
CA ARG A 23 -2.02 6.73 4.97
C ARG A 23 -0.99 5.75 4.42
N HIS A 24 0.29 6.10 4.47
CA HIS A 24 1.37 5.20 4.09
C HIS A 24 1.40 3.94 4.96
N SER A 25 1.17 4.08 6.26
CA SER A 25 1.09 2.95 7.18
C SER A 25 -0.16 2.09 6.95
N CYS A 26 -1.30 2.70 6.61
CA CYS A 26 -2.49 1.97 6.20
C CYS A 26 -2.26 1.16 4.91
N ALA A 27 -1.42 1.64 3.99
CA ALA A 27 -1.04 0.86 2.81
C ALA A 27 -0.30 -0.43 3.21
N HIS A 28 0.58 -0.39 4.22
CA HIS A 28 1.23 -1.59 4.77
C HIS A 28 0.26 -2.52 5.51
N VAL A 29 -0.74 -1.98 6.22
CA VAL A 29 -1.82 -2.77 6.83
C VAL A 29 -2.63 -3.49 5.75
N LEU A 30 -2.97 -2.80 4.65
CA LEU A 30 -3.63 -3.41 3.49
C LEU A 30 -2.74 -4.50 2.87
N ALA A 31 -1.46 -4.23 2.64
CA ALA A 31 -0.52 -5.19 2.08
C ALA A 31 -0.41 -6.45 2.95
N THR A 32 -0.32 -6.29 4.27
CA THR A 32 -0.34 -7.40 5.22
C THR A 32 -1.60 -8.25 5.10
N ALA A 33 -2.76 -7.60 5.03
CA ALA A 33 -4.05 -8.27 4.86
C ALA A 33 -4.13 -9.05 3.54
N ILE A 34 -3.66 -8.45 2.44
CA ILE A 34 -3.59 -9.12 1.12
C ILE A 34 -2.72 -10.36 1.18
N CYS A 35 -1.52 -10.29 1.77
CA CYS A 35 -0.63 -11.45 1.91
C CYS A 35 -1.22 -12.55 2.79
N ARG A 36 -2.02 -12.22 3.81
CA ARG A 36 -2.72 -13.21 4.64
C ARG A 36 -3.83 -13.92 3.88
N LEU A 37 -4.57 -13.20 3.05
CA LEU A 37 -5.67 -13.75 2.27
C LEU A 37 -5.19 -14.50 1.03
N TRP A 38 -4.12 -14.02 0.41
CA TRP A 38 -3.52 -14.56 -0.80
C TRP A 38 -1.99 -14.61 -0.66
N PRO A 39 -1.44 -15.69 -0.10
CA PRO A 39 0.01 -15.78 0.19
C PRO A 39 0.92 -15.66 -1.05
N ASP A 40 0.40 -15.99 -2.24
CA ASP A 40 1.14 -15.91 -3.50
C ASP A 40 1.15 -14.52 -4.13
N ALA A 41 0.46 -13.55 -3.54
CA ALA A 41 0.39 -12.18 -4.04
C ALA A 41 1.80 -11.57 -4.16
N GLN A 42 2.10 -10.99 -5.33
CA GLN A 42 3.33 -10.25 -5.57
C GLN A 42 3.07 -8.76 -5.39
N LEU A 43 3.66 -8.19 -4.36
CA LEU A 43 3.47 -6.78 -4.00
C LEU A 43 4.46 -5.88 -4.74
N ALA A 44 3.97 -4.86 -5.43
CA ALA A 44 4.81 -3.88 -6.11
C ALA A 44 5.08 -2.66 -5.21
N GLY A 45 4.09 -1.85 -4.92
CA GLY A 45 4.27 -0.67 -4.07
C GLY A 45 2.95 -0.02 -3.69
N GLY A 46 2.99 0.78 -2.61
CA GLY A 46 1.81 1.42 -2.06
C GLY A 46 2.08 2.79 -1.43
N PRO A 47 2.09 3.89 -2.22
CA PRO A 47 2.27 5.22 -1.68
C PRO A 47 0.99 5.78 -1.04
N ALA A 48 1.17 6.77 -0.15
CA ALA A 48 0.09 7.69 0.21
C ALA A 48 -0.22 8.62 -0.96
N VAL A 49 -1.49 8.95 -1.13
CA VAL A 49 -2.00 9.90 -2.12
C VAL A 49 -2.93 10.91 -1.44
N ASP A 50 -3.33 11.98 -2.14
CA ASP A 50 -4.05 13.12 -1.53
C ASP A 50 -5.29 12.75 -0.71
N ASN A 51 -6.07 11.76 -1.17
CA ASN A 51 -7.30 11.35 -0.51
C ASN A 51 -7.25 9.95 0.12
N GLY A 52 -6.05 9.35 0.23
CA GLY A 52 -5.92 8.01 0.77
C GLY A 52 -4.58 7.36 0.47
N PHE A 53 -4.64 6.13 0.06
CA PHE A 53 -3.48 5.32 -0.31
C PHE A 53 -3.90 4.28 -1.34
N TYR A 54 -2.95 3.64 -1.97
CA TYR A 54 -3.19 2.43 -2.73
C TYR A 54 -2.07 1.41 -2.52
N TYR A 55 -2.30 0.19 -2.95
CA TYR A 55 -1.25 -0.80 -3.12
C TYR A 55 -1.44 -1.55 -4.44
N ASP A 56 -0.35 -1.69 -5.18
CA ASP A 56 -0.31 -2.42 -6.44
C ASP A 56 0.10 -3.88 -6.19
N VAL A 57 -0.69 -4.81 -6.66
CA VAL A 57 -0.49 -6.24 -6.46
C VAL A 57 -0.73 -7.01 -7.75
N GLU A 58 0.15 -7.97 -8.03
CA GLU A 58 -0.08 -9.02 -9.01
C GLU A 58 -0.64 -10.25 -8.27
N LEU A 59 -1.77 -10.72 -8.73
CA LEU A 59 -2.51 -11.81 -8.10
C LEU A 59 -3.40 -12.48 -9.14
N ASP A 60 -3.44 -13.81 -9.16
CA ASP A 60 -4.30 -14.59 -10.06
C ASP A 60 -5.78 -14.36 -9.75
N HIS A 61 -6.14 -14.28 -8.46
CA HIS A 61 -7.49 -13.92 -8.05
C HIS A 61 -7.80 -12.47 -8.44
N ARG A 62 -8.87 -12.27 -9.21
CA ARG A 62 -9.34 -10.95 -9.58
C ARG A 62 -10.16 -10.34 -8.45
N ILE A 63 -9.57 -9.39 -7.73
CA ILE A 63 -10.22 -8.67 -6.64
C ILE A 63 -11.39 -7.85 -7.18
N SER A 64 -12.53 -7.96 -6.53
CA SER A 64 -13.75 -7.23 -6.81
C SER A 64 -14.32 -6.57 -5.55
N THR A 65 -15.40 -5.82 -5.69
CA THR A 65 -16.10 -5.21 -4.54
C THR A 65 -16.61 -6.23 -3.52
N GLU A 66 -16.82 -7.48 -3.93
CA GLU A 66 -17.24 -8.58 -3.04
C GLU A 66 -16.13 -8.99 -2.07
N ASP A 67 -14.87 -8.76 -2.43
CA ASP A 67 -13.71 -9.04 -1.57
C ASP A 67 -13.45 -7.95 -0.53
N PHE A 68 -14.00 -6.75 -0.70
CA PHE A 68 -13.64 -5.59 0.13
C PHE A 68 -13.94 -5.80 1.61
N GLU A 69 -15.08 -6.39 1.95
CA GLU A 69 -15.43 -6.68 3.34
C GLU A 69 -14.43 -7.65 3.98
N ARG A 70 -14.08 -8.71 3.27
CA ARG A 70 -13.09 -9.69 3.72
C ARG A 70 -11.70 -9.07 3.90
N ILE A 71 -11.28 -8.19 2.99
CA ILE A 71 -10.01 -7.44 3.10
C ILE A 71 -10.05 -6.54 4.33
N GLU A 72 -11.13 -5.76 4.51
CA GLU A 72 -11.28 -4.87 5.68
C GLU A 72 -11.31 -5.63 7.01
N GLU A 73 -11.93 -6.78 7.06
CA GLU A 73 -11.91 -7.65 8.25
C GLU A 73 -10.50 -8.10 8.61
N GLU A 74 -9.71 -8.48 7.60
CA GLU A 74 -8.31 -8.87 7.83
C GLU A 74 -7.46 -7.67 8.24
N MET A 75 -7.66 -6.49 7.62
CA MET A 75 -7.02 -5.25 8.06
C MET A 75 -7.36 -4.90 9.51
N LYS A 76 -8.62 -5.08 9.95
CA LYS A 76 -9.03 -4.88 11.34
C LYS A 76 -8.28 -5.79 12.32
N LYS A 77 -7.99 -7.03 11.93
CA LYS A 77 -7.17 -7.95 12.74
C LYS A 77 -5.75 -7.42 12.90
N VAL A 78 -5.11 -7.01 11.80
CA VAL A 78 -3.76 -6.41 11.83
C VAL A 78 -3.72 -5.17 12.73
N VAL A 79 -4.73 -4.29 12.63
CA VAL A 79 -4.86 -3.11 13.51
C VAL A 79 -5.02 -3.52 14.97
N LYS A 80 -5.84 -4.51 15.27
CA LYS A 80 -6.08 -5.02 16.64
C LYS A 80 -4.83 -5.64 17.25
N GLU A 81 -4.00 -6.29 16.46
CA GLU A 81 -2.71 -6.86 16.91
C GLU A 81 -1.73 -5.78 17.37
N ASN A 82 -1.95 -4.54 16.96
CA ASN A 82 -1.21 -3.36 17.43
C ASN A 82 0.32 -3.52 17.31
N GLN A 83 0.78 -4.02 16.18
CA GLN A 83 2.18 -4.32 15.89
C GLN A 83 2.99 -3.02 15.72
N PRO A 84 4.22 -2.93 16.23
CA PRO A 84 5.09 -1.80 15.97
C PRO A 84 5.55 -1.81 14.49
N PHE A 85 5.68 -0.62 13.89
CA PHE A 85 6.42 -0.44 12.64
C PHE A 85 7.90 -0.26 12.98
N GLN A 86 8.72 -1.22 12.59
CA GLN A 86 10.16 -1.25 12.88
C GLN A 86 10.95 -1.01 11.60
N LYS A 87 11.76 0.06 11.59
CA LYS A 87 12.71 0.34 10.51
C LYS A 87 13.99 -0.43 10.76
N GLU A 88 14.50 -1.05 9.71
CA GLU A 88 15.80 -1.71 9.68
C GLU A 88 16.58 -1.23 8.44
N VAL A 89 17.80 -0.79 8.65
CA VAL A 89 18.73 -0.42 7.57
C VAL A 89 19.58 -1.64 7.26
N ILE A 90 19.62 -2.03 5.99
CA ILE A 90 20.36 -3.20 5.54
C ILE A 90 21.22 -2.89 4.32
N SER A 91 22.17 -3.75 4.03
CA SER A 91 22.96 -3.65 2.80
C SER A 91 22.12 -4.01 1.57
N ARG A 92 22.52 -3.51 0.41
CA ARG A 92 21.91 -3.89 -0.88
C ARG A 92 21.98 -5.39 -1.13
N ALA A 93 23.09 -6.02 -0.77
CA ALA A 93 23.28 -7.46 -0.94
C ALA A 93 22.29 -8.28 -0.09
N GLU A 94 22.05 -7.86 1.16
CA GLU A 94 21.05 -8.49 2.03
C GLU A 94 19.64 -8.28 1.51
N ALA A 95 19.30 -7.04 1.10
CA ALA A 95 17.99 -6.74 0.51
C ALA A 95 17.73 -7.57 -0.75
N MET A 96 18.73 -7.70 -1.62
CA MET A 96 18.61 -8.51 -2.84
C MET A 96 18.40 -9.99 -2.50
N LYS A 97 19.14 -10.54 -1.55
CA LYS A 97 18.97 -11.92 -1.08
C LYS A 97 17.57 -12.15 -0.52
N MET A 98 17.06 -11.22 0.27
CA MET A 98 15.69 -11.30 0.79
C MET A 98 14.63 -11.21 -0.31
N ALA A 99 14.85 -10.37 -1.33
CA ALA A 99 13.95 -10.31 -2.48
C ALA A 99 13.97 -11.60 -3.31
N GLU A 100 15.14 -12.19 -3.52
CA GLU A 100 15.32 -13.49 -4.22
C GLU A 100 14.67 -14.65 -3.45
N SER A 101 14.70 -14.64 -2.12
CA SER A 101 14.01 -15.63 -1.28
C SER A 101 12.51 -15.37 -1.13
N GLY A 102 11.98 -14.32 -1.77
CA GLY A 102 10.56 -13.96 -1.70
C GLY A 102 10.11 -13.38 -0.36
N GLU A 103 11.01 -12.87 0.47
CA GLU A 103 10.73 -12.34 1.81
C GLU A 103 10.21 -10.91 1.79
N LEU A 104 10.55 -10.11 0.77
CA LEU A 104 10.13 -8.73 0.66
C LEU A 104 8.71 -8.62 0.08
N GLY A 105 7.87 -7.81 0.72
CA GLY A 105 6.45 -7.72 0.40
C GLY A 105 5.72 -9.03 0.72
N ALA A 106 6.05 -9.68 1.83
CA ALA A 106 5.52 -10.98 2.22
C ALA A 106 5.52 -11.18 3.73
N LEU A 107 4.91 -12.28 4.18
CA LEU A 107 4.85 -12.71 5.59
C LEU A 107 5.99 -13.67 5.96
N GLY A 108 7.03 -13.75 5.15
CA GLY A 108 8.18 -14.62 5.31
C GLY A 108 8.68 -15.15 3.97
N PRO A 109 9.72 -16.00 3.96
CA PRO A 109 10.29 -16.57 2.74
C PRO A 109 9.26 -17.35 1.93
N ARG A 110 9.34 -17.22 0.60
CA ARG A 110 8.50 -17.92 -0.36
C ARG A 110 9.37 -18.65 -1.38
N ASN A 111 8.78 -19.62 -2.08
CA ASN A 111 9.50 -20.32 -3.18
C ASN A 111 9.59 -19.46 -4.46
N THR A 112 8.93 -18.31 -4.49
CA THR A 112 8.90 -17.40 -5.64
C THR A 112 9.58 -16.09 -5.26
N PRO A 113 10.57 -15.61 -6.01
CA PRO A 113 11.20 -14.31 -5.77
C PRO A 113 10.20 -13.15 -5.77
N SER A 114 10.50 -12.13 -4.99
CA SER A 114 9.74 -10.86 -4.97
C SER A 114 10.17 -9.99 -6.16
N GLN A 115 9.67 -10.33 -7.35
CA GLN A 115 10.14 -9.77 -8.63
C GLN A 115 10.06 -8.24 -8.69
N PHE A 116 9.00 -7.63 -8.17
CA PHE A 116 8.86 -6.18 -8.18
C PHE A 116 9.81 -5.51 -7.19
N LYS A 117 10.17 -6.19 -6.09
CA LYS A 117 11.15 -5.67 -5.12
C LYS A 117 12.57 -5.77 -5.66
N ILE A 118 12.90 -6.80 -6.43
CA ILE A 118 14.16 -6.88 -7.17
C ILE A 118 14.28 -5.73 -8.16
N ASP A 119 13.23 -5.47 -8.94
CA ASP A 119 13.20 -4.37 -9.91
C ASP A 119 13.34 -3.01 -9.22
N LEU A 120 12.66 -2.80 -8.09
CA LEU A 120 12.78 -1.58 -7.29
C LEU A 120 14.18 -1.40 -6.68
N LEU A 121 14.81 -2.47 -6.19
CA LEU A 121 16.18 -2.42 -5.67
C LEU A 121 17.19 -1.99 -6.74
N ASN A 122 16.98 -2.43 -7.99
CA ASN A 122 17.83 -2.04 -9.11
C ASN A 122 17.66 -0.55 -9.50
N ASP A 123 16.50 0.04 -9.19
CA ASP A 123 16.25 1.47 -9.44
C ASP A 123 16.81 2.39 -8.34
N ILE A 124 17.13 1.85 -7.16
CA ILE A 124 17.69 2.66 -6.06
C ILE A 124 19.14 2.98 -6.38
N PRO A 125 19.57 4.27 -6.35
CA PRO A 125 20.97 4.67 -6.53
C PRO A 125 21.90 3.92 -5.55
N GLU A 126 23.15 3.66 -5.98
CA GLU A 126 24.10 2.88 -5.19
C GLU A 126 24.48 3.53 -3.86
N ASP A 127 24.47 4.84 -3.80
CA ASP A 127 24.79 5.67 -2.63
C ASP A 127 23.60 5.90 -1.70
N GLU A 128 22.39 5.44 -2.07
CA GLU A 128 21.20 5.61 -1.26
C GLU A 128 21.03 4.48 -0.25
N GLU A 129 20.68 4.86 1.01
CA GLU A 129 20.36 3.92 2.09
C GLU A 129 19.15 3.03 1.71
N ILE A 130 19.31 1.74 1.92
CA ILE A 130 18.23 0.78 1.78
C ILE A 130 17.67 0.43 3.14
N SER A 131 16.36 0.57 3.31
CA SER A 131 15.68 0.21 4.53
C SER A 131 14.46 -0.65 4.29
N LEU A 132 14.14 -1.43 5.29
CA LEU A 132 12.94 -2.25 5.41
C LEU A 132 12.06 -1.70 6.52
N TYR A 133 10.78 -1.98 6.42
CA TYR A 133 9.84 -1.86 7.53
C TYR A 133 9.18 -3.21 7.80
N ARG A 134 9.11 -3.55 9.09
CA ARG A 134 8.43 -4.75 9.58
C ARG A 134 7.23 -4.35 10.44
N ASN A 135 6.14 -5.08 10.30
CA ASN A 135 5.04 -5.10 11.26
C ASN A 135 4.57 -6.56 11.42
N GLY A 136 4.80 -7.13 12.60
CA GLY A 136 4.63 -8.57 12.82
C GLY A 136 5.51 -9.38 11.87
N ASP A 137 4.89 -10.32 11.15
CA ASP A 137 5.59 -11.16 10.18
C ASP A 137 5.76 -10.49 8.80
N PHE A 138 5.04 -9.39 8.55
CA PHE A 138 5.13 -8.68 7.28
C PHE A 138 6.40 -7.84 7.21
N THR A 139 7.13 -8.01 6.11
CA THR A 139 8.37 -7.26 5.82
C THR A 139 8.29 -6.66 4.42
N ASP A 140 8.58 -5.38 4.30
CA ASP A 140 8.59 -4.72 3.00
C ASP A 140 9.76 -3.77 2.81
N LEU A 141 10.20 -3.63 1.54
CA LEU A 141 11.18 -2.64 1.11
C LEU A 141 10.51 -1.25 1.17
N CYS A 142 10.92 -0.44 2.13
CA CYS A 142 10.30 0.85 2.36
C CYS A 142 11.25 1.82 3.05
N ALA A 143 11.28 3.07 2.59
CA ALA A 143 12.07 4.12 3.23
C ALA A 143 11.31 4.85 4.37
N GLY A 144 10.02 4.58 4.53
CA GLY A 144 9.18 5.25 5.52
C GLY A 144 8.87 6.72 5.17
N PRO A 145 8.58 7.56 6.16
CA PRO A 145 8.27 7.18 7.55
C PRO A 145 6.89 6.54 7.73
N HIS A 146 6.71 5.87 8.84
CA HIS A 146 5.43 5.29 9.28
C HIS A 146 5.00 5.85 10.64
N VAL A 147 3.73 5.62 11.00
CA VAL A 147 3.26 5.78 12.38
C VAL A 147 3.88 4.70 13.28
N GLY A 148 3.81 4.89 14.60
CA GLY A 148 4.48 3.98 15.52
C GLY A 148 3.95 2.54 15.50
N ARG A 149 2.66 2.34 15.29
CA ARG A 149 2.02 1.01 15.41
C ARG A 149 0.83 0.87 14.45
N THR A 150 0.52 -0.37 14.06
CA THR A 150 -0.67 -0.67 13.22
C THR A 150 -1.97 -0.25 13.89
N GLY A 151 -2.02 -0.25 15.23
CA GLY A 151 -3.16 0.23 16.01
C GLY A 151 -3.53 1.70 15.80
N ASN A 152 -2.65 2.51 15.22
CA ASN A 152 -2.96 3.88 14.83
C ASN A 152 -3.87 3.95 13.58
N CYS A 153 -3.88 2.91 12.75
CA CYS A 153 -4.62 2.84 11.49
C CYS A 153 -6.09 2.38 11.68
N LYS A 154 -6.82 2.96 12.63
CA LYS A 154 -8.16 2.47 13.04
C LYS A 154 -9.29 2.85 12.08
N ALA A 155 -9.21 4.01 11.46
CA ALA A 155 -10.29 4.58 10.66
C ALA A 155 -9.92 4.53 9.17
N PHE A 156 -10.18 3.40 8.54
CA PHE A 156 -9.90 3.15 7.13
C PHE A 156 -11.11 2.59 6.40
N LYS A 157 -11.09 2.67 5.07
CA LYS A 157 -12.05 2.06 4.16
C LYS A 157 -11.35 1.64 2.88
N VAL A 158 -11.65 0.44 2.37
CA VAL A 158 -11.29 0.02 1.01
C VAL A 158 -12.29 0.64 0.05
N MET A 159 -11.81 1.37 -0.95
CA MET A 159 -12.65 2.24 -1.79
C MET A 159 -12.93 1.65 -3.16
N SER A 160 -11.90 1.15 -3.84
CA SER A 160 -12.02 0.67 -5.20
C SER A 160 -10.83 -0.19 -5.60
N VAL A 161 -10.96 -0.90 -6.71
CA VAL A 161 -9.87 -1.59 -7.38
C VAL A 161 -9.88 -1.23 -8.86
N ALA A 162 -8.70 -1.02 -9.42
CA ALA A 162 -8.52 -0.72 -10.84
C ALA A 162 -7.30 -1.47 -11.39
N SER A 163 -7.28 -1.68 -12.70
CA SER A 163 -6.09 -2.19 -13.39
C SER A 163 -5.09 -1.07 -13.62
N ALA A 164 -3.81 -1.35 -13.39
CA ALA A 164 -2.72 -0.42 -13.65
C ALA A 164 -1.51 -1.19 -14.20
N PHE A 165 -0.90 -0.67 -15.26
CA PHE A 165 0.37 -1.24 -15.72
C PHE A 165 1.49 -0.88 -14.75
N TYR A 166 2.35 -1.86 -14.44
CA TYR A 166 3.50 -1.63 -13.58
C TYR A 166 4.39 -0.52 -14.15
N LYS A 167 4.69 0.49 -13.33
CA LYS A 167 5.40 1.72 -13.72
C LYS A 167 4.76 2.44 -14.93
N GLY A 168 3.46 2.24 -15.17
CA GLY A 168 2.73 2.86 -16.30
C GLY A 168 3.12 2.36 -17.69
N ASP A 169 3.97 1.37 -17.80
CA ASP A 169 4.44 0.80 -19.05
C ASP A 169 3.51 -0.33 -19.52
N LYS A 170 2.90 -0.16 -20.70
CA LYS A 170 1.98 -1.14 -21.31
C LYS A 170 2.66 -2.48 -21.66
N ASN A 171 3.99 -2.51 -21.73
CA ASN A 171 4.76 -3.73 -21.98
C ASN A 171 5.10 -4.50 -20.69
N ARG A 172 4.75 -3.95 -19.53
CA ARG A 172 4.96 -4.55 -18.22
C ARG A 172 3.68 -5.19 -17.68
N PRO A 173 3.76 -6.05 -16.65
CA PRO A 173 2.60 -6.72 -16.09
C PRO A 173 1.50 -5.74 -15.68
N MET A 174 0.25 -6.17 -15.88
CA MET A 174 -0.92 -5.44 -15.41
C MET A 174 -1.22 -5.86 -13.98
N LEU A 175 -1.18 -4.89 -13.06
CA LEU A 175 -1.41 -5.07 -11.64
C LEU A 175 -2.84 -4.68 -11.27
N GLN A 176 -3.29 -5.15 -10.12
CA GLN A 176 -4.51 -4.70 -9.49
C GLN A 176 -4.13 -3.63 -8.47
N ARG A 177 -4.64 -2.41 -8.66
CA ARG A 177 -4.44 -1.27 -7.78
C ARG A 177 -5.62 -1.15 -6.84
N ILE A 178 -5.40 -1.46 -5.57
CA ILE A 178 -6.42 -1.40 -4.53
C ILE A 178 -6.30 -0.06 -3.83
N TYR A 179 -7.34 0.78 -3.96
CA TYR A 179 -7.42 2.08 -3.31
C TYR A 179 -8.11 1.97 -1.95
N GLY A 180 -7.56 2.67 -0.97
CA GLY A 180 -8.16 2.86 0.33
C GLY A 180 -8.06 4.30 0.80
N THR A 181 -8.79 4.63 1.85
CA THR A 181 -8.64 5.90 2.56
C THR A 181 -8.47 5.64 4.06
N CYS A 182 -7.81 6.56 4.75
CA CYS A 182 -7.56 6.48 6.17
C CYS A 182 -7.53 7.87 6.79
N PHE A 183 -8.10 7.99 7.99
CA PHE A 183 -8.17 9.22 8.76
C PHE A 183 -7.74 8.98 10.21
N PRO A 184 -7.37 10.03 10.98
CA PRO A 184 -6.95 9.88 12.37
C PRO A 184 -8.04 9.30 13.27
N ASN A 185 -9.32 9.51 12.96
CA ASN A 185 -10.45 9.00 13.73
C ASN A 185 -11.66 8.70 12.85
N ARG A 186 -12.62 7.99 13.41
CA ARG A 186 -13.82 7.51 12.72
C ARG A 186 -14.70 8.65 12.24
N THR A 187 -14.86 9.71 13.02
CA THR A 187 -15.69 10.86 12.66
C THR A 187 -15.21 11.49 11.35
N GLN A 188 -13.91 11.74 11.23
CA GLN A 188 -13.34 12.32 10.01
C GLN A 188 -13.47 11.39 8.79
N LEU A 189 -13.37 10.07 8.99
CA LEU A 189 -13.62 9.12 7.93
C LEU A 189 -15.08 9.18 7.47
N ASP A 190 -16.02 9.13 8.40
CA ASP A 190 -17.45 9.17 8.09
C ASP A 190 -17.85 10.46 7.38
N GLU A 191 -17.37 11.62 7.83
CA GLU A 191 -17.56 12.91 7.15
C GLU A 191 -16.99 12.92 5.71
N HIS A 192 -15.85 12.27 5.49
CA HIS A 192 -15.27 12.15 4.16
C HIS A 192 -16.13 11.28 3.25
N LEU A 193 -16.61 10.13 3.75
CA LEU A 193 -17.46 9.21 2.99
C LEU A 193 -18.81 9.86 2.64
N GLU A 194 -19.41 10.59 3.56
CA GLU A 194 -20.64 11.35 3.32
C GLU A 194 -20.47 12.39 2.21
N ARG A 195 -19.37 13.16 2.24
CA ARG A 195 -19.06 14.13 1.17
C ARG A 195 -18.90 13.47 -0.20
N LEU A 196 -18.26 12.30 -0.26
CA LEU A 196 -18.11 11.55 -1.51
C LEU A 196 -19.49 11.08 -2.03
N GLU A 197 -20.35 10.60 -1.15
CA GLU A 197 -21.68 10.15 -1.53
C GLU A 197 -22.55 11.31 -2.03
N GLU A 198 -22.51 12.47 -1.36
CA GLU A 198 -23.18 13.67 -1.82
C GLU A 198 -22.69 14.13 -3.21
N ALA A 199 -21.38 14.11 -3.44
CA ALA A 199 -20.82 14.48 -4.74
C ALA A 199 -21.35 13.56 -5.85
N ARG A 200 -21.36 12.23 -5.61
CA ARG A 200 -21.93 11.25 -6.55
C ARG A 200 -23.41 11.51 -6.83
N ARG A 201 -24.21 11.81 -5.80
CA ARG A 201 -25.65 12.12 -5.96
C ARG A 201 -25.88 13.39 -6.79
N ARG A 202 -25.02 14.41 -6.63
CA ARG A 202 -25.08 15.65 -7.44
C ARG A 202 -24.77 15.38 -8.90
N ASP A 203 -23.73 14.58 -9.20
CA ASP A 203 -23.34 14.25 -10.55
C ASP A 203 -24.43 13.43 -11.27
N HIS A 204 -25.02 12.45 -10.60
CA HIS A 204 -26.14 11.70 -11.15
C HIS A 204 -27.36 12.57 -11.46
N ARG A 205 -27.65 13.60 -10.63
CA ARG A 205 -28.76 14.54 -10.89
C ARG A 205 -28.49 15.46 -12.08
N LYS A 206 -27.23 15.79 -12.36
CA LYS A 206 -26.85 16.60 -13.54
C LYS A 206 -27.02 15.78 -14.81
N LEU A 207 -26.50 14.53 -14.83
CA LEU A 207 -26.60 13.62 -15.97
C LEU A 207 -28.04 13.18 -16.30
N GLY A 208 -28.95 13.14 -15.35
CA GLY A 208 -30.36 12.82 -15.56
C GLY A 208 -31.24 14.00 -16.03
N ARG A 209 -30.65 15.20 -16.28
CA ARG A 209 -31.35 16.40 -16.78
C ARG A 209 -30.95 16.76 -18.22
N GLU A 210 -30.02 16.03 -18.82
CA GLU A 210 -29.68 16.06 -20.26
C GLU A 210 -30.35 14.88 -20.97
#